data_8daaed0babc90eaa6beffbfd74f10e8e
#
_entry.id   8daaed0babc90eaa6beffbfd74f10e8e
#
_cell.length_a   1.000
_cell.length_b   1.000
_cell.length_c   1.000
_cell.angle_alpha   90.00
_cell.angle_beta   90.00
_cell.angle_gamma   90.00
#
_symmetry.space_group_name_H-M   'P 1'
#
loop_
_entity.id
_entity.type
_entity.pdbx_description
1 polymer ?
#
loop_
_entity_poly.entity_id
_entity_poly.type
_entity_poly.pdbx_seq_one_letter_code
_entity_poly.pdbx_strand_id
1 'polypeptide(L)'
;MAGFNGEASWFCCGNAWGPCASTGHGACGTCNSGSFQHAWPNTSDACFAITHPDTCGVTGMSRRTCGFRHSTTNRCNGARVVTSIADCGPQTDLFCGERACCGGTCAANRLLDLTPAAFSAIASLSAGLIPANIDVG
;
A
#
# COMPACT_ATOMS: atom_id res chain seq x y z
N MET A 1 10.57 -12.50 -10.95
CA MET A 1 10.01 -11.40 -11.77
C MET A 1 10.14 -10.09 -11.01
N ALA A 2 10.54 -9.06 -11.70
CA ALA A 2 10.68 -7.75 -11.07
C ALA A 2 9.28 -7.17 -10.80
N GLY A 3 9.05 -6.78 -9.57
CA GLY A 3 7.87 -6.04 -9.18
C GLY A 3 8.12 -4.53 -9.24
N PHE A 4 7.29 -3.78 -8.53
CA PHE A 4 7.46 -2.35 -8.41
C PHE A 4 8.32 -2.03 -7.18
N ASN A 5 9.32 -1.19 -7.35
CA ASN A 5 10.06 -0.62 -6.23
C ASN A 5 9.50 0.75 -5.90
N GLY A 6 9.20 0.98 -4.64
CA GLY A 6 8.64 2.23 -4.17
C GLY A 6 8.44 2.19 -2.68
N GLU A 7 7.47 2.95 -2.21
CA GLU A 7 7.19 3.07 -0.78
C GLU A 7 5.86 2.44 -0.43
N ALA A 8 5.79 1.83 0.75
CA ALA A 8 4.56 1.37 1.36
C ALA A 8 4.34 2.12 2.66
N SER A 9 3.12 2.58 2.86
CA SER A 9 2.63 3.20 4.10
C SER A 9 1.48 2.38 4.66
N TRP A 10 0.84 2.86 5.73
CA TRP A 10 -0.35 2.21 6.26
C TRP A 10 -1.47 3.22 6.49
N PHE A 11 -2.70 2.74 6.51
CA PHE A 11 -3.88 3.56 6.68
C PHE A 11 -4.92 2.80 7.50
N CYS A 12 -5.83 3.55 8.13
CA CYS A 12 -6.93 2.98 8.88
C CYS A 12 -8.15 2.79 7.99
N CYS A 13 -8.82 1.64 8.10
CA CYS A 13 -10.12 1.42 7.47
C CYS A 13 -10.93 0.43 8.30
N GLY A 14 -12.23 0.39 8.04
CA GLY A 14 -13.11 -0.60 8.68
C GLY A 14 -13.03 -0.60 10.20
N ASN A 15 -12.84 -1.76 10.77
CA ASN A 15 -12.91 -1.99 12.22
C ASN A 15 -11.76 -1.32 12.98
N ALA A 16 -12.00 -1.05 14.25
CA ALA A 16 -10.95 -0.60 15.16
C ALA A 16 -9.88 -1.69 15.31
N TRP A 17 -8.62 -1.28 15.22
CA TRP A 17 -7.47 -2.16 15.42
C TRP A 17 -6.24 -1.32 15.75
N GLY A 18 -5.54 -1.66 16.82
CA GLY A 18 -4.37 -0.89 17.25
C GLY A 18 -4.70 0.60 17.38
N PRO A 19 -3.99 1.51 16.70
CA PRO A 19 -4.25 2.94 16.78
C PRO A 19 -5.46 3.39 15.95
N CYS A 20 -6.11 2.50 15.21
CA CYS A 20 -7.18 2.85 14.29
C CYS A 20 -8.54 2.76 14.96
N ALA A 21 -9.37 3.80 14.78
CA ALA A 21 -10.80 3.72 15.04
C ALA A 21 -11.50 3.13 13.81
N SER A 22 -12.77 2.73 13.97
CA SER A 22 -13.59 2.28 12.84
C SER A 22 -13.94 3.49 11.96
N THR A 23 -13.54 3.47 10.69
CA THR A 23 -13.66 4.63 9.79
C THR A 23 -14.37 4.33 8.47
N GLY A 24 -15.02 3.18 8.33
CA GLY A 24 -15.67 2.79 7.09
C GLY A 24 -15.00 1.54 6.51
N HIS A 25 -15.31 1.20 5.27
CA HIS A 25 -14.94 -0.10 4.70
C HIS A 25 -14.10 -0.02 3.42
N GLY A 26 -13.57 1.15 3.10
CA GLY A 26 -12.83 1.36 1.86
C GLY A 26 -13.71 1.33 0.63
N ALA A 27 -13.15 1.64 -0.53
CA ALA A 27 -13.91 1.73 -1.78
C ALA A 27 -14.39 0.37 -2.30
N CYS A 28 -13.74 -0.73 -1.91
CA CYS A 28 -14.20 -2.09 -2.22
C CYS A 28 -15.30 -2.58 -1.28
N GLY A 29 -15.55 -1.89 -0.18
CA GLY A 29 -16.58 -2.24 0.80
C GLY A 29 -16.18 -3.31 1.81
N THR A 30 -14.94 -3.81 1.78
CA THR A 30 -14.49 -4.94 2.59
C THR A 30 -13.23 -4.65 3.41
N CYS A 31 -12.77 -3.41 3.45
CA CYS A 31 -11.52 -3.08 4.12
C CYS A 31 -11.67 -3.16 5.65
N ASN A 32 -10.71 -3.82 6.28
CA ASN A 32 -10.67 -4.02 7.72
C ASN A 32 -9.24 -3.80 8.21
N SER A 33 -9.06 -2.88 9.16
CA SER A 33 -7.74 -2.54 9.69
C SER A 33 -7.01 -3.72 10.33
N GLY A 34 -7.74 -4.70 10.86
CA GLY A 34 -7.17 -5.90 11.45
C GLY A 34 -6.94 -7.04 10.45
N SER A 35 -7.27 -6.87 9.21
CA SER A 35 -7.06 -7.87 8.14
C SER A 35 -5.84 -7.53 7.30
N PHE A 36 -5.36 -8.49 6.52
CA PHE A 36 -4.22 -8.29 5.63
C PHE A 36 -4.71 -7.82 4.26
N GLN A 37 -4.83 -6.51 4.12
CA GLN A 37 -5.37 -5.86 2.93
C GLN A 37 -4.54 -4.62 2.60
N HIS A 38 -4.79 -4.03 1.41
CA HIS A 38 -4.13 -2.80 1.00
C HIS A 38 -5.01 -1.98 0.07
N ALA A 39 -4.68 -0.70 -0.05
CA ALA A 39 -5.19 0.18 -1.08
C ALA A 39 -4.25 0.15 -2.28
N TRP A 40 -4.82 0.08 -3.48
CA TRP A 40 -4.08 0.04 -4.75
C TRP A 40 -4.49 1.22 -5.62
N PRO A 41 -3.55 2.00 -6.18
CA PRO A 41 -3.91 3.24 -6.87
C PRO A 41 -4.61 3.04 -8.21
N ASN A 42 -4.58 1.84 -8.76
CA ASN A 42 -5.23 1.54 -10.04
C ASN A 42 -6.21 0.37 -9.88
N THR A 43 -7.18 0.52 -8.98
CA THR A 43 -8.20 -0.48 -8.72
C THR A 43 -9.40 -0.24 -9.64
N SER A 44 -9.69 -1.19 -10.55
CA SER A 44 -10.63 -1.00 -11.64
C SER A 44 -12.08 -0.81 -11.21
N ASP A 45 -12.47 -1.39 -10.09
CA ASP A 45 -13.83 -1.33 -9.57
C ASP A 45 -13.96 -0.45 -8.32
N ALA A 46 -12.95 0.33 -8.00
CA ALA A 46 -12.95 1.22 -6.83
C ALA A 46 -12.33 2.58 -7.10
N CYS A 47 -11.40 2.71 -8.06
CA CYS A 47 -10.80 3.98 -8.42
C CYS A 47 -11.58 4.64 -9.57
N PHE A 48 -12.32 5.69 -9.24
CA PHE A 48 -13.18 6.33 -10.24
C PHE A 48 -12.60 7.62 -10.80
N ALA A 49 -11.94 8.42 -9.98
CA ALA A 49 -11.46 9.73 -10.46
C ALA A 49 -10.33 10.34 -9.62
N ILE A 50 -9.89 9.67 -8.58
CA ILE A 50 -9.04 10.32 -7.58
C ILE A 50 -7.57 9.95 -7.64
N THR A 51 -7.20 8.94 -8.42
CA THR A 51 -5.82 8.49 -8.48
C THR A 51 -5.22 8.70 -9.86
N HIS A 52 -3.92 8.95 -9.88
CA HIS A 52 -3.14 9.17 -11.08
C HIS A 52 -1.95 8.21 -11.04
N PRO A 53 -2.15 6.94 -11.40
CA PRO A 53 -1.13 5.91 -11.18
C PRO A 53 0.16 6.12 -11.98
N ASP A 54 0.13 6.99 -12.97
CA ASP A 54 1.30 7.29 -13.81
C ASP A 54 2.04 8.57 -13.40
N THR A 55 1.60 9.25 -12.34
CA THR A 55 2.25 10.47 -11.90
C THR A 55 3.55 10.18 -11.16
N CYS A 56 4.37 11.17 -10.95
CA CYS A 56 5.68 11.06 -10.31
C CYS A 56 6.63 10.08 -11.01
N GLY A 57 6.39 9.79 -12.28
CA GLY A 57 7.21 8.82 -13.02
C GLY A 57 6.92 7.36 -12.68
N VAL A 58 5.90 7.08 -11.88
CA VAL A 58 5.45 5.72 -11.61
C VAL A 58 4.55 5.30 -12.78
N THR A 59 5.08 4.48 -13.67
CA THR A 59 4.36 4.01 -14.85
C THR A 59 4.17 2.51 -14.79
N GLY A 60 3.21 2.00 -15.54
CA GLY A 60 3.00 0.57 -15.67
C GLY A 60 2.34 -0.08 -14.46
N MET A 61 1.80 0.68 -13.54
CA MET A 61 1.01 0.10 -12.44
C MET A 61 -0.25 -0.52 -13.01
N SER A 62 -0.33 -1.83 -12.93
CA SER A 62 -1.38 -2.61 -13.56
C SER A 62 -2.74 -2.28 -12.97
N ARG A 63 -3.78 -2.23 -13.84
CA ARG A 63 -5.15 -2.10 -13.41
C ARG A 63 -5.64 -3.44 -12.90
N ARG A 64 -6.10 -3.47 -11.64
CA ARG A 64 -6.46 -4.71 -10.95
C ARG A 64 -7.74 -4.53 -10.17
N THR A 65 -8.49 -5.62 -9.97
CA THR A 65 -9.79 -5.58 -9.29
C THR A 65 -9.63 -5.71 -7.78
N CYS A 66 -10.68 -5.31 -7.05
CA CYS A 66 -10.79 -5.61 -5.63
C CYS A 66 -10.56 -7.10 -5.36
N GLY A 67 -9.80 -7.40 -4.32
CA GLY A 67 -9.46 -8.79 -3.97
C GLY A 67 -8.20 -9.32 -4.63
N PHE A 68 -7.64 -8.65 -5.63
CA PHE A 68 -6.38 -9.09 -6.24
C PHE A 68 -5.25 -9.02 -5.21
N ARG A 69 -4.35 -9.99 -5.23
CA ARG A 69 -3.33 -10.14 -4.20
C ARG A 69 -1.97 -9.65 -4.67
N HIS A 70 -1.32 -8.87 -3.82
CA HIS A 70 0.06 -8.45 -3.99
C HIS A 70 0.88 -8.90 -2.79
N SER A 71 2.16 -9.14 -3.01
CA SER A 71 3.12 -9.29 -1.92
C SER A 71 3.92 -8.00 -1.78
N THR A 72 4.13 -7.58 -0.55
CA THR A 72 4.97 -6.43 -0.22
C THR A 72 6.14 -6.91 0.61
N THR A 73 7.35 -6.67 0.13
CA THR A 73 8.58 -6.97 0.85
C THR A 73 9.19 -5.70 1.38
N ASN A 74 9.42 -5.64 2.68
CA ASN A 74 10.17 -4.56 3.31
C ASN A 74 11.64 -4.69 2.94
N ARG A 75 12.18 -3.73 2.19
CA ARG A 75 13.56 -3.79 1.70
C ARG A 75 14.59 -3.54 2.78
N CYS A 76 14.17 -3.15 3.97
CA CYS A 76 15.07 -2.95 5.11
C CYS A 76 15.43 -4.26 5.82
N ASN A 77 14.48 -5.20 5.87
CA ASN A 77 14.65 -6.43 6.64
C ASN A 77 14.29 -7.71 5.89
N GLY A 78 13.77 -7.59 4.66
CA GLY A 78 13.35 -8.73 3.85
C GLY A 78 12.03 -9.36 4.25
N ALA A 79 11.33 -8.85 5.26
CA ALA A 79 10.03 -9.37 5.67
C ALA A 79 8.98 -9.11 4.59
N ARG A 80 8.10 -10.09 4.38
CA ARG A 80 7.12 -10.09 3.30
C ARG A 80 5.74 -10.38 3.84
N VAL A 81 4.74 -9.70 3.28
CA VAL A 81 3.33 -9.93 3.58
C VAL A 81 2.53 -9.97 2.28
N VAL A 82 1.55 -10.85 2.23
CA VAL A 82 0.60 -10.94 1.10
C VAL A 82 -0.71 -10.33 1.54
N THR A 83 -1.24 -9.40 0.73
CA THR A 83 -2.48 -8.69 1.03
C THR A 83 -3.36 -8.63 -0.22
N SER A 84 -4.66 -8.39 -0.02
CA SER A 84 -5.62 -8.23 -1.10
C SER A 84 -6.08 -6.78 -1.20
N ILE A 85 -6.41 -6.36 -2.43
CA ILE A 85 -6.91 -5.01 -2.68
C ILE A 85 -8.27 -4.84 -2.01
N ALA A 86 -8.41 -3.77 -1.21
CA ALA A 86 -9.65 -3.45 -0.50
C ALA A 86 -10.06 -1.99 -0.64
N ASP A 87 -9.22 -1.14 -1.27
CA ASP A 87 -9.50 0.28 -1.40
C ASP A 87 -8.74 0.86 -2.60
N CYS A 88 -9.12 2.06 -3.00
CA CYS A 88 -8.41 2.84 -4.00
C CYS A 88 -7.48 3.84 -3.31
N GLY A 89 -6.25 3.89 -3.75
CA GLY A 89 -5.23 4.81 -3.26
C GLY A 89 -3.88 4.11 -3.12
N PRO A 90 -2.84 4.86 -2.75
CA PRO A 90 -2.82 6.31 -2.50
C PRO A 90 -2.95 7.14 -3.78
N GLN A 91 -3.19 8.44 -3.61
CA GLN A 91 -3.09 9.38 -4.72
C GLN A 91 -1.60 9.65 -4.99
N THR A 92 -1.04 8.94 -5.93
CA THR A 92 0.42 8.92 -6.13
C THR A 92 1.01 10.30 -6.45
N ASP A 93 0.23 11.17 -7.11
CA ASP A 93 0.66 12.53 -7.44
C ASP A 93 0.80 13.45 -6.23
N LEU A 94 0.25 13.11 -5.09
CA LEU A 94 0.38 13.89 -3.85
C LEU A 94 1.68 13.55 -3.10
N PHE A 95 2.36 12.50 -3.47
CA PHE A 95 3.52 11.97 -2.74
C PHE A 95 4.79 11.99 -3.58
N CYS A 96 4.85 12.85 -4.57
CA CYS A 96 6.06 13.05 -5.38
C CYS A 96 7.17 13.67 -4.53
N GLY A 97 8.39 13.16 -4.69
CA GLY A 97 9.54 13.64 -3.91
C GLY A 97 9.66 13.01 -2.52
N GLU A 98 8.67 12.23 -2.10
CA GLU A 98 8.77 11.45 -0.88
C GLU A 98 9.88 10.41 -1.02
N ARG A 99 10.62 10.17 0.07
CA ARG A 99 11.72 9.20 0.04
C ARG A 99 11.85 8.52 1.39
N ALA A 100 11.73 7.21 1.42
CA ALA A 100 11.93 6.39 2.60
C ALA A 100 13.25 5.63 2.48
N CYS A 101 14.05 5.65 3.53
CA CYS A 101 15.35 4.99 3.56
C CYS A 101 15.53 4.20 4.84
N CYS A 102 16.35 3.13 4.75
CA CYS A 102 16.79 2.37 5.91
C CYS A 102 18.15 1.72 5.59
N GLY A 103 19.14 1.92 6.45
CA GLY A 103 20.43 1.25 6.33
C GLY A 103 21.07 1.34 4.94
N GLY A 104 20.91 2.45 4.24
CA GLY A 104 21.44 2.64 2.88
C GLY A 104 20.50 2.21 1.77
N THR A 105 19.40 1.53 2.06
CA THR A 105 18.38 1.18 1.09
C THR A 105 17.31 2.27 1.08
N CYS A 106 17.01 2.82 -0.11
CA CYS A 106 16.01 3.86 -0.25
C CYS A 106 15.10 3.58 -1.43
N ALA A 107 13.87 4.10 -1.34
CA ALA A 107 12.92 4.11 -2.44
C ALA A 107 12.13 5.41 -2.39
N ALA A 108 11.52 5.75 -3.51
CA ALA A 108 10.67 6.93 -3.63
C ALA A 108 9.34 6.53 -4.29
N ASN A 109 8.38 7.42 -4.21
CA ASN A 109 7.04 7.27 -4.77
C ASN A 109 6.21 6.21 -4.03
N ARG A 110 5.19 6.69 -3.34
CA ARG A 110 4.27 5.82 -2.60
C ARG A 110 3.44 4.99 -3.58
N LEU A 111 3.50 3.68 -3.48
CA LEU A 111 2.82 2.76 -4.39
C LEU A 111 1.56 2.17 -3.80
N LEU A 112 1.55 1.86 -2.52
CA LEU A 112 0.35 1.32 -1.87
C LEU A 112 0.33 1.64 -0.38
N ASP A 113 -0.87 1.54 0.19
CA ASP A 113 -1.08 1.68 1.63
C ASP A 113 -1.57 0.35 2.18
N LEU A 114 -0.82 -0.21 3.12
CA LEU A 114 -1.20 -1.44 3.81
C LEU A 114 -2.16 -1.13 4.95
N THR A 115 -3.02 -2.08 5.29
CA THR A 115 -3.73 -2.03 6.57
C THR A 115 -2.70 -2.08 7.70
N PRO A 116 -3.02 -1.55 8.90
CA PRO A 116 -2.05 -1.54 9.99
C PRO A 116 -1.65 -2.96 10.43
N ALA A 117 -2.56 -3.93 10.38
CA ALA A 117 -2.21 -5.32 10.69
C ALA A 117 -1.18 -5.87 9.71
N ALA A 118 -1.34 -5.61 8.41
CA ALA A 118 -0.40 -6.05 7.39
C ALA A 118 0.96 -5.34 7.54
N PHE A 119 0.95 -4.02 7.73
CA PHE A 119 2.19 -3.26 7.89
C PHE A 119 2.98 -3.73 9.12
N SER A 120 2.29 -3.97 10.23
CA SER A 120 2.94 -4.42 11.47
C SER A 120 3.56 -5.82 11.35
N ALA A 121 3.16 -6.61 10.36
CA ALA A 121 3.78 -7.91 10.09
C ALA A 121 5.18 -7.78 9.48
N ILE A 122 5.53 -6.63 8.90
CA ILE A 122 6.79 -6.41 8.20
C ILE A 122 7.58 -5.20 8.71
N ALA A 123 6.99 -4.37 9.56
CA ALA A 123 7.64 -3.18 10.11
C ALA A 123 6.91 -2.72 11.36
N SER A 124 7.53 -1.82 12.12
CA SER A 124 6.85 -1.11 13.19
C SER A 124 5.92 -0.06 12.59
N LEU A 125 4.71 0.10 13.13
CA LEU A 125 3.79 1.16 12.71
C LEU A 125 4.41 2.55 12.85
N SER A 126 5.29 2.73 13.83
CA SER A 126 5.97 4.00 14.05
C SER A 126 6.90 4.40 12.90
N ALA A 127 7.30 3.46 12.06
CA ALA A 127 8.08 3.77 10.86
C ALA A 127 7.25 4.58 9.85
N GLY A 128 5.96 4.31 9.76
CA GLY A 128 5.02 5.05 8.90
C GLY A 128 5.18 4.82 7.42
N LEU A 129 6.39 4.72 6.94
CA LEU A 129 6.74 4.61 5.52
C LEU A 129 8.02 3.79 5.39
N ILE A 130 8.02 2.81 4.49
CA ILE A 130 9.17 1.92 4.26
C ILE A 130 9.48 1.80 2.78
N PRO A 131 10.77 1.65 2.41
CA PRO A 131 11.12 1.22 1.06
C PRO A 131 10.67 -0.22 0.86
N ALA A 132 9.99 -0.48 -0.23
CA ALA A 132 9.33 -1.75 -0.47
C ALA A 132 9.47 -2.21 -1.91
N ASN A 133 9.39 -3.53 -2.10
CA ASN A 133 9.16 -4.15 -3.40
C ASN A 133 7.76 -4.75 -3.38
N ILE A 134 6.96 -4.40 -4.39
CA ILE A 134 5.59 -4.90 -4.53
C ILE A 134 5.55 -5.83 -5.74
N ASP A 135 5.06 -7.03 -5.55
CA ASP A 135 4.95 -8.04 -6.59
C ASP A 135 3.59 -8.73 -6.52
N VAL A 136 3.30 -9.56 -7.49
CA VAL A 136 2.09 -10.39 -7.49
C VAL A 136 2.20 -11.43 -6.37
N GLY A 137 1.17 -11.49 -5.57
CA GLY A 137 1.13 -12.38 -4.41
C GLY A 137 0.71 -13.80 -4.69
#